data_374dd0e9639e38c86cba2d41640060ac
#
_entry.id   374dd0e9639e38c86cba2d41640060ac
#
_cell.length_a   1.000
_cell.length_b   1.000
_cell.length_c   1.000
_cell.angle_alpha   90.00
_cell.angle_beta   90.00
_cell.angle_gamma   90.00
#
_symmetry.space_group_name_H-M   'P 1'
#
loop_
_entity.id
_entity.type
_entity.pdbx_description
1 polymer ?
#
loop_
_entity_poly.entity_id
_entity_poly.type
_entity_poly.pdbx_seq_one_letter_code
_entity_poly.pdbx_strand_id
1 'polypeptide(L)'
;MAPDTVPTIAPPAAALQDTLARLDASRSFSYATRHRTLLHHLLARMLSGDTAALKESVIAVEVFGRPTDRFDPVRDSIVRVEARRLRARLAAYNANEGRGAALRIELPVGSYIPQLVQAVALPANAEATRRARDLVERGENYLRQALSEANIEAALARFDAALREASDSATACVGVARAWLNLATGWYRDPAVASEHAAEALQRALALDPTQPLAHALLGALQNQFQRDWPAAQRSFRRALALAPEVAFVHSAWGNHLLMRGELANAEAALARARQLDQHYINTRMHMVKLRITQGRLDDATAELAALADLAPQNMGVEGMSALLALLRQDRAAVLMHYRRAAELMPDHPACHAHVAGALALTGDLAAARETLAMVHRRFAGRVLSPYVLAIVALRMGEPEQALLALQRAAEVGDPNILQAPRDPSLAALHDDPRFVALAATLPFRRSGGGAWPAAPRRR
;
A
#
# COMPACT_ATOMS: atom_id res chain seq x y z
N MET A 1 -29.10 18.15 -27.85
CA MET A 1 -29.45 17.66 -26.50
C MET A 1 -29.36 18.85 -25.56
N ALA A 2 -30.50 19.33 -25.06
CA ALA A 2 -30.55 20.44 -24.12
C ALA A 2 -30.06 20.00 -22.75
N PRO A 3 -29.37 20.86 -21.95
CA PRO A 3 -28.95 20.48 -20.61
C PRO A 3 -30.17 20.38 -19.70
N ASP A 4 -30.26 19.30 -18.94
CA ASP A 4 -31.27 19.04 -17.92
C ASP A 4 -31.30 20.19 -16.91
N THR A 5 -32.38 20.95 -16.93
CA THR A 5 -32.71 21.98 -15.91
C THR A 5 -33.19 21.22 -14.64
N VAL A 6 -32.31 21.16 -13.63
CA VAL A 6 -32.69 20.75 -12.27
C VAL A 6 -33.78 21.72 -11.77
N PRO A 7 -34.93 21.25 -11.28
CA PRO A 7 -36.00 22.15 -10.79
C PRO A 7 -35.50 22.90 -9.54
N THR A 8 -35.50 24.24 -9.64
CA THR A 8 -35.15 25.12 -8.53
C THR A 8 -36.36 25.15 -7.57
N ILE A 9 -36.33 24.29 -6.57
CA ILE A 9 -37.27 24.42 -5.44
C ILE A 9 -36.74 25.57 -4.58
N ALA A 10 -37.60 26.57 -4.30
CA ALA A 10 -37.23 27.68 -3.43
C ALA A 10 -36.80 27.13 -2.05
N PRO A 11 -35.57 27.43 -1.60
CA PRO A 11 -35.09 26.89 -0.32
C PRO A 11 -35.90 27.48 0.84
N PRO A 12 -36.04 26.77 1.98
CA PRO A 12 -36.69 27.30 3.17
C PRO A 12 -36.02 28.62 3.59
N ALA A 13 -36.81 29.65 3.85
CA ALA A 13 -36.31 30.98 4.22
C ALA A 13 -35.33 30.94 5.42
N ALA A 14 -35.55 30.03 6.36
CA ALA A 14 -34.68 29.81 7.50
C ALA A 14 -33.27 29.32 7.10
N ALA A 15 -33.14 28.45 6.09
CA ALA A 15 -31.85 27.96 5.60
C ALA A 15 -31.04 29.10 4.91
N LEU A 16 -31.67 29.95 4.22
CA LEU A 16 -31.03 31.13 3.60
C LEU A 16 -30.56 32.12 4.67
N GLN A 17 -31.37 32.39 5.70
CA GLN A 17 -30.99 33.27 6.81
C GLN A 17 -29.79 32.72 7.58
N ASP A 18 -29.77 31.44 7.91
CA ASP A 18 -28.62 30.80 8.57
C ASP A 18 -27.34 30.86 7.71
N THR A 19 -27.48 30.62 6.41
CA THR A 19 -26.35 30.71 5.47
C THR A 19 -25.77 32.09 5.38
N LEU A 20 -26.63 33.14 5.33
CA LEU A 20 -26.20 34.53 5.30
C LEU A 20 -25.54 34.94 6.61
N ALA A 21 -26.10 34.55 7.76
CA ALA A 21 -25.52 34.85 9.07
C ALA A 21 -24.10 34.26 9.22
N ARG A 22 -23.92 32.99 8.80
CA ARG A 22 -22.59 32.35 8.78
C ARG A 22 -21.63 33.03 7.81
N LEU A 23 -22.09 33.41 6.63
CA LEU A 23 -21.26 34.08 5.64
C LEU A 23 -20.79 35.43 6.16
N ASP A 24 -21.71 36.24 6.73
CA ASP A 24 -21.38 37.54 7.28
C ASP A 24 -20.43 37.52 8.45
N ALA A 25 -20.49 36.46 9.27
CA ALA A 25 -19.58 36.19 10.40
C ALA A 25 -18.24 35.58 9.98
N SER A 26 -18.11 35.10 8.74
CA SER A 26 -16.91 34.42 8.27
C SER A 26 -15.70 35.34 8.13
N ARG A 27 -14.48 34.77 8.27
CA ARG A 27 -13.22 35.52 8.00
C ARG A 27 -13.17 36.02 6.55
N SER A 28 -13.78 35.28 5.63
CA SER A 28 -13.85 35.67 4.21
C SER A 28 -14.65 36.93 3.98
N PHE A 29 -15.66 37.25 4.81
CA PHE A 29 -16.59 38.36 4.58
C PHE A 29 -16.61 39.42 5.68
N SER A 30 -16.13 39.16 6.91
CA SER A 30 -16.19 40.06 8.07
C SER A 30 -15.67 41.49 7.78
N TYR A 31 -14.60 41.60 7.01
CA TYR A 31 -14.02 42.90 6.61
C TYR A 31 -14.37 43.34 5.18
N ALA A 32 -15.26 42.61 4.49
CA ALA A 32 -15.60 42.87 3.08
C ALA A 32 -16.94 43.61 2.94
N THR A 33 -17.13 44.72 3.63
CA THR A 33 -18.42 45.45 3.69
C THR A 33 -19.03 45.70 2.31
N ARG A 34 -18.24 46.17 1.33
CA ARG A 34 -18.70 46.41 -0.04
C ARG A 34 -19.23 45.14 -0.74
N HIS A 35 -18.59 44.01 -0.57
CA HIS A 35 -19.05 42.76 -1.16
C HIS A 35 -20.29 42.20 -0.45
N ARG A 36 -20.41 42.39 0.88
CA ARG A 36 -21.63 42.04 1.62
C ARG A 36 -22.80 42.88 1.15
N THR A 37 -22.65 44.22 1.06
CA THR A 37 -23.69 45.09 0.57
C THR A 37 -24.15 44.69 -0.84
N LEU A 38 -23.20 44.41 -1.74
CA LEU A 38 -23.53 43.93 -3.09
C LEU A 38 -24.30 42.61 -3.04
N LEU A 39 -23.82 41.61 -2.29
CA LEU A 39 -24.46 40.31 -2.19
C LEU A 39 -25.88 40.39 -1.62
N HIS A 40 -26.06 41.13 -0.51
CA HIS A 40 -27.36 41.31 0.11
C HIS A 40 -28.35 42.02 -0.82
N HIS A 41 -27.87 43.01 -1.57
CA HIS A 41 -28.70 43.71 -2.58
C HIS A 41 -29.14 42.74 -3.69
N LEU A 42 -28.20 41.97 -4.27
CA LEU A 42 -28.50 41.00 -5.32
C LEU A 42 -29.49 39.93 -4.86
N LEU A 43 -29.32 39.41 -3.64
CA LEU A 43 -30.24 38.43 -3.05
C LEU A 43 -31.61 39.00 -2.76
N ALA A 44 -31.69 40.21 -2.20
CA ALA A 44 -32.99 40.87 -1.92
C ALA A 44 -33.80 41.06 -3.19
N ARG A 45 -33.15 41.54 -4.27
CA ARG A 45 -33.83 41.76 -5.57
C ARG A 45 -34.24 40.43 -6.23
N MET A 46 -33.39 39.42 -6.14
CA MET A 46 -33.73 38.08 -6.64
C MET A 46 -34.94 37.49 -5.90
N LEU A 47 -34.96 37.59 -4.57
CA LEU A 47 -36.04 37.01 -3.72
C LEU A 47 -37.36 37.76 -3.90
N SER A 48 -37.32 39.08 -4.17
CA SER A 48 -38.53 39.86 -4.50
C SER A 48 -39.03 39.66 -5.93
N GLY A 49 -38.30 38.87 -6.75
CA GLY A 49 -38.65 38.67 -8.18
C GLY A 49 -38.29 39.85 -9.08
N ASP A 50 -37.68 40.91 -8.55
CA ASP A 50 -37.29 42.11 -9.30
C ASP A 50 -35.94 41.89 -10.00
N THR A 51 -35.93 41.00 -10.98
CA THR A 51 -34.72 40.71 -11.78
C THR A 51 -34.36 41.86 -12.73
N ALA A 52 -35.30 42.78 -13.01
CA ALA A 52 -35.04 43.98 -13.83
C ALA A 52 -34.07 44.94 -13.13
N ALA A 53 -34.07 44.98 -11.80
CA ALA A 53 -33.14 45.76 -10.99
C ALA A 53 -31.73 45.15 -10.93
N LEU A 54 -31.50 43.91 -11.43
CA LEU A 54 -30.21 43.26 -11.47
C LEU A 54 -29.39 43.57 -12.75
N LYS A 55 -29.58 44.80 -13.28
CA LYS A 55 -28.82 45.38 -14.40
C LYS A 55 -27.64 46.19 -13.87
N GLU A 56 -26.55 46.22 -14.62
CA GLU A 56 -25.30 46.91 -14.24
C GLU A 56 -25.53 48.36 -13.87
N SER A 57 -26.39 49.09 -14.64
CA SER A 57 -26.73 50.49 -14.39
C SER A 57 -27.47 50.72 -13.07
N VAL A 58 -28.39 49.80 -12.72
CA VAL A 58 -29.16 49.90 -11.46
C VAL A 58 -28.27 49.60 -10.26
N ILE A 59 -27.46 48.54 -10.35
CA ILE A 59 -26.50 48.16 -9.30
C ILE A 59 -25.48 49.28 -9.06
N ALA A 60 -25.02 49.95 -10.12
CA ALA A 60 -24.08 51.06 -10.01
C ALA A 60 -24.65 52.21 -9.18
N VAL A 61 -25.93 52.51 -9.37
CA VAL A 61 -26.60 53.59 -8.64
C VAL A 61 -26.94 53.16 -7.21
N GLU A 62 -27.63 52.04 -7.04
CA GLU A 62 -28.18 51.62 -5.74
C GLU A 62 -27.13 51.10 -4.76
N VAL A 63 -26.08 50.44 -5.25
CA VAL A 63 -25.04 49.83 -4.41
C VAL A 63 -23.79 50.70 -4.34
N PHE A 64 -23.41 51.32 -5.46
CA PHE A 64 -22.13 52.03 -5.55
C PHE A 64 -22.30 53.59 -5.59
N GLY A 65 -23.55 54.10 -5.48
CA GLY A 65 -23.83 55.54 -5.40
C GLY A 65 -23.42 56.33 -6.66
N ARG A 66 -23.45 55.70 -7.83
CA ARG A 66 -23.11 56.38 -9.09
C ARG A 66 -24.25 57.28 -9.52
N PRO A 67 -23.98 58.50 -10.03
CA PRO A 67 -25.02 59.36 -10.54
C PRO A 67 -25.76 58.75 -11.73
N THR A 68 -27.10 58.78 -11.71
CA THR A 68 -27.93 58.08 -12.70
C THR A 68 -27.77 58.68 -14.10
N ASP A 69 -27.45 59.97 -14.18
CA ASP A 69 -27.33 60.80 -15.43
C ASP A 69 -25.93 60.68 -16.07
N ARG A 70 -24.93 60.13 -15.33
CA ARG A 70 -23.54 60.12 -15.79
C ARG A 70 -22.89 58.67 -15.79
N PHE A 71 -23.60 57.67 -15.37
CA PHE A 71 -23.07 56.30 -15.36
C PHE A 71 -23.10 55.69 -16.76
N ASP A 72 -21.92 55.41 -17.29
CA ASP A 72 -21.74 54.70 -18.56
C ASP A 72 -21.07 53.35 -18.27
N PRO A 73 -21.77 52.21 -18.43
CA PRO A 73 -21.23 50.89 -18.18
C PRO A 73 -19.98 50.52 -19.02
N VAL A 74 -19.80 51.22 -20.16
CA VAL A 74 -18.62 50.98 -21.01
C VAL A 74 -17.38 51.64 -20.41
N ARG A 75 -17.56 52.80 -19.79
CA ARG A 75 -16.44 53.59 -19.22
C ARG A 75 -16.20 53.33 -17.74
N ASP A 76 -17.23 53.02 -16.95
CA ASP A 76 -17.10 52.68 -15.53
C ASP A 76 -17.39 51.18 -15.31
N SER A 77 -16.36 50.39 -15.12
CA SER A 77 -16.44 48.93 -14.93
C SER A 77 -16.63 48.51 -13.48
N ILE A 78 -16.99 49.42 -12.55
CA ILE A 78 -17.04 49.16 -11.12
C ILE A 78 -17.88 47.91 -10.76
N VAL A 79 -19.06 47.76 -11.34
CA VAL A 79 -19.98 46.66 -11.07
C VAL A 79 -19.36 45.33 -11.52
N ARG A 80 -18.78 45.28 -12.72
CA ARG A 80 -18.13 44.09 -13.26
C ARG A 80 -16.93 43.66 -12.41
N VAL A 81 -16.12 44.63 -12.00
CA VAL A 81 -14.94 44.36 -11.16
C VAL A 81 -15.33 43.82 -9.79
N GLU A 82 -16.29 44.48 -9.12
CA GLU A 82 -16.74 44.08 -7.79
C GLU A 82 -17.54 42.77 -7.84
N ALA A 83 -18.33 42.51 -8.87
CA ALA A 83 -18.98 41.21 -9.07
C ALA A 83 -17.97 40.07 -9.34
N ARG A 84 -16.91 40.34 -10.10
CA ARG A 84 -15.81 39.33 -10.29
C ARG A 84 -15.13 39.01 -8.97
N ARG A 85 -14.82 40.00 -8.15
CA ARG A 85 -14.22 39.82 -6.83
C ARG A 85 -15.15 39.09 -5.87
N LEU A 86 -16.47 39.44 -5.90
CA LEU A 86 -17.49 38.75 -5.13
C LEU A 86 -17.58 37.27 -5.51
N ARG A 87 -17.55 36.93 -6.81
CA ARG A 87 -17.51 35.53 -7.29
C ARG A 87 -16.33 34.76 -6.71
N ALA A 88 -15.13 35.32 -6.82
CA ALA A 88 -13.92 34.69 -6.30
C ALA A 88 -14.01 34.47 -4.77
N ARG A 89 -14.58 35.45 -4.05
CA ARG A 89 -14.75 35.39 -2.59
C ARG A 89 -15.80 34.36 -2.18
N LEU A 90 -16.93 34.29 -2.89
CA LEU A 90 -17.95 33.27 -2.68
C LEU A 90 -17.40 31.85 -2.96
N ALA A 91 -16.64 31.69 -4.03
CA ALA A 91 -16.00 30.41 -4.35
C ALA A 91 -15.02 29.99 -3.25
N ALA A 92 -14.19 30.91 -2.76
CA ALA A 92 -13.26 30.63 -1.66
C ALA A 92 -13.99 30.30 -0.34
N TYR A 93 -15.06 31.03 -0.01
CA TYR A 93 -15.89 30.75 1.15
C TYR A 93 -16.54 29.36 1.05
N ASN A 94 -17.20 29.05 -0.08
CA ASN A 94 -17.87 27.77 -0.30
C ASN A 94 -16.90 26.58 -0.24
N ALA A 95 -15.65 26.79 -0.67
CA ALA A 95 -14.62 25.75 -0.62
C ALA A 95 -14.06 25.51 0.79
N ASN A 96 -14.10 26.51 1.67
CA ASN A 96 -13.48 26.48 3.00
C ASN A 96 -14.52 26.59 4.13
N GLU A 97 -14.79 27.80 4.60
CA GLU A 97 -15.62 28.08 5.78
C GLU A 97 -17.10 27.69 5.58
N GLY A 98 -17.63 27.81 4.37
CA GLY A 98 -19.00 27.45 3.97
C GLY A 98 -19.18 25.99 3.55
N ARG A 99 -18.16 25.16 3.67
CA ARG A 99 -18.15 23.78 3.12
C ARG A 99 -19.25 22.88 3.69
N GLY A 100 -19.71 23.13 4.92
CA GLY A 100 -20.79 22.37 5.58
C GLY A 100 -22.15 23.08 5.58
N ALA A 101 -22.32 24.19 4.87
CA ALA A 101 -23.59 24.91 4.81
C ALA A 101 -24.62 24.12 3.99
N ALA A 102 -25.86 24.02 4.47
CA ALA A 102 -26.96 23.35 3.77
C ALA A 102 -27.32 24.01 2.44
N LEU A 103 -26.95 25.28 2.29
CA LEU A 103 -27.21 26.10 1.09
C LEU A 103 -25.91 26.83 0.70
N ARG A 104 -25.55 26.81 -0.57
CA ARG A 104 -24.45 27.60 -1.15
C ARG A 104 -25.00 28.71 -1.98
N ILE A 105 -24.34 29.85 -1.92
CA ILE A 105 -24.66 31.02 -2.75
C ILE A 105 -23.60 31.12 -3.82
N GLU A 106 -24.00 31.10 -5.08
CA GLU A 106 -23.12 31.26 -6.23
C GLU A 106 -23.58 32.46 -7.09
N LEU A 107 -22.63 33.12 -7.73
CA LEU A 107 -22.90 34.19 -8.67
C LEU A 107 -22.32 33.81 -10.03
N PRO A 108 -23.13 33.34 -10.99
CA PRO A 108 -22.66 32.86 -12.29
C PRO A 108 -21.93 33.95 -13.09
N VAL A 109 -20.98 33.53 -13.93
CA VAL A 109 -20.30 34.45 -14.85
C VAL A 109 -21.30 34.95 -15.90
N GLY A 110 -21.30 36.25 -16.16
CA GLY A 110 -22.24 36.87 -17.12
C GLY A 110 -23.62 37.20 -16.53
N SER A 111 -23.88 36.89 -15.25
CA SER A 111 -25.13 37.19 -14.57
C SER A 111 -24.87 37.90 -13.24
N TYR A 112 -25.82 38.76 -12.86
CA TYR A 112 -25.89 39.37 -11.52
C TYR A 112 -27.01 38.75 -10.67
N ILE A 113 -27.65 37.68 -11.17
CA ILE A 113 -28.66 36.90 -10.45
C ILE A 113 -27.94 35.81 -9.64
N PRO A 114 -27.96 35.86 -8.29
CA PRO A 114 -27.40 34.80 -7.48
C PRO A 114 -28.15 33.48 -7.70
N GLN A 115 -27.45 32.37 -7.57
CA GLN A 115 -28.03 31.03 -7.54
C GLN A 115 -27.89 30.45 -6.16
N LEU A 116 -28.99 29.87 -5.65
CA LEU A 116 -29.03 29.17 -4.40
C LEU A 116 -28.91 27.66 -4.71
N VAL A 117 -27.74 27.14 -4.49
CA VAL A 117 -27.45 25.71 -4.71
C VAL A 117 -27.63 24.98 -3.39
N GLN A 118 -28.62 24.12 -3.31
CA GLN A 118 -28.78 23.26 -2.17
C GLN A 118 -27.54 22.38 -2.10
N ALA A 119 -26.74 22.53 -1.05
CA ALA A 119 -25.69 21.57 -0.80
C ALA A 119 -26.39 20.24 -0.55
N VAL A 120 -26.16 19.27 -1.41
CA VAL A 120 -26.50 17.89 -1.06
C VAL A 120 -25.77 17.64 0.24
N ALA A 121 -26.49 17.55 1.35
CA ALA A 121 -25.91 17.19 2.63
C ALA A 121 -25.16 15.88 2.37
N LEU A 122 -23.83 15.94 2.40
CA LEU A 122 -23.06 14.71 2.37
C LEU A 122 -23.60 13.93 3.56
N PRO A 123 -24.08 12.70 3.38
CA PRO A 123 -24.57 11.90 4.49
C PRO A 123 -23.47 11.91 5.56
N ALA A 124 -23.85 11.93 6.83
CA ALA A 124 -22.91 11.94 7.97
C ALA A 124 -21.79 10.87 7.80
N ASN A 125 -22.12 9.82 7.07
CA ASN A 125 -21.24 8.75 6.65
C ASN A 125 -20.15 9.17 5.62
N ALA A 126 -20.37 10.20 4.81
CA ALA A 126 -19.39 10.60 3.76
C ALA A 126 -18.13 11.25 4.36
N GLU A 127 -18.26 11.95 5.47
CA GLU A 127 -17.10 12.50 6.15
C GLU A 127 -16.30 11.41 6.89
N ALA A 128 -16.98 10.49 7.53
CA ALA A 128 -16.36 9.30 8.13
C ALA A 128 -15.63 8.46 7.07
N THR A 129 -16.28 8.21 5.92
CA THR A 129 -15.68 7.49 4.78
C THR A 129 -14.45 8.23 4.24
N ARG A 130 -14.47 9.56 4.18
CA ARG A 130 -13.30 10.34 3.76
C ARG A 130 -12.15 10.21 4.77
N ARG A 131 -12.43 10.36 6.09
CA ARG A 131 -11.42 10.17 7.13
C ARG A 131 -10.84 8.76 7.11
N ALA A 132 -11.69 7.75 6.92
CA ALA A 132 -11.24 6.38 6.76
C ALA A 132 -10.29 6.20 5.56
N ARG A 133 -10.61 6.82 4.41
CA ARG A 133 -9.76 6.78 3.23
C ARG A 133 -8.39 7.45 3.46
N ASP A 134 -8.36 8.61 4.11
CA ASP A 134 -7.13 9.32 4.46
C ASP A 134 -6.26 8.46 5.40
N LEU A 135 -6.88 7.73 6.34
CA LEU A 135 -6.19 6.82 7.24
C LEU A 135 -5.62 5.60 6.50
N VAL A 136 -6.39 5.02 5.56
CA VAL A 136 -5.90 3.93 4.70
C VAL A 136 -4.69 4.39 3.91
N GLU A 137 -4.73 5.56 3.29
CA GLU A 137 -3.59 6.08 2.52
C GLU A 137 -2.33 6.25 3.40
N ARG A 138 -2.49 6.74 4.63
CA ARG A 138 -1.37 6.83 5.60
C ARG A 138 -0.83 5.46 5.97
N GLY A 139 -1.69 4.46 6.18
CA GLY A 139 -1.27 3.07 6.41
C GLY A 139 -0.47 2.51 5.23
N GLU A 140 -0.95 2.75 4.02
CA GLU A 140 -0.26 2.38 2.80
C GLU A 140 1.14 3.03 2.67
N ASN A 141 1.27 4.29 3.09
CA ASN A 141 2.55 4.99 3.09
C ASN A 141 3.57 4.33 4.02
N TYR A 142 3.17 3.85 5.19
CA TYR A 142 4.05 3.08 6.07
C TYR A 142 4.52 1.78 5.41
N LEU A 143 3.64 1.03 4.74
CA LEU A 143 4.00 -0.21 4.06
C LEU A 143 4.85 -0.01 2.79
N ARG A 144 4.89 1.19 2.22
CA ARG A 144 5.78 1.56 1.11
C ARG A 144 7.20 1.89 1.57
N GLN A 145 7.39 2.21 2.84
CA GLN A 145 8.71 2.40 3.44
C GLN A 145 9.40 1.05 3.70
N ALA A 146 10.47 1.04 4.47
CA ALA A 146 11.08 -0.22 4.90
C ALA A 146 10.06 -1.06 5.68
N LEU A 147 9.96 -2.36 5.36
CA LEU A 147 9.06 -3.31 6.04
C LEU A 147 9.63 -3.72 7.42
N SER A 148 9.90 -2.72 8.26
CA SER A 148 10.24 -2.94 9.68
C SER A 148 8.98 -3.25 10.48
N GLU A 149 9.14 -3.94 11.62
CA GLU A 149 8.03 -4.21 12.54
C GLU A 149 7.28 -2.93 12.90
N ALA A 150 8.02 -1.87 13.26
CA ALA A 150 7.45 -0.58 13.64
C ALA A 150 6.58 0.04 12.54
N ASN A 151 7.04 0.02 11.29
CA ASN A 151 6.26 0.54 10.16
C ASN A 151 5.02 -0.29 9.88
N ILE A 152 5.12 -1.62 9.99
CA ILE A 152 3.97 -2.51 9.76
C ILE A 152 2.93 -2.32 10.87
N GLU A 153 3.34 -2.20 12.14
CA GLU A 153 2.45 -1.91 13.25
C GLU A 153 1.81 -0.51 13.16
N ALA A 154 2.58 0.49 12.75
CA ALA A 154 2.05 1.82 12.48
C ALA A 154 1.00 1.80 11.36
N ALA A 155 1.22 1.02 10.30
CA ALA A 155 0.25 0.82 9.24
C ALA A 155 -1.02 0.13 9.76
N LEU A 156 -0.87 -0.96 10.52
CA LEU A 156 -1.98 -1.70 11.14
C LEU A 156 -2.84 -0.77 12.00
N ALA A 157 -2.22 0.04 12.87
CA ALA A 157 -2.92 1.01 13.70
C ALA A 157 -3.73 2.04 12.88
N ARG A 158 -3.26 2.42 11.68
CA ARG A 158 -3.99 3.32 10.76
C ARG A 158 -5.17 2.61 10.10
N PHE A 159 -5.01 1.37 9.67
CA PHE A 159 -6.10 0.58 9.11
C PHE A 159 -7.19 0.29 10.14
N ASP A 160 -6.82 -0.03 11.38
CA ASP A 160 -7.77 -0.19 12.48
C ASP A 160 -8.50 1.11 12.82
N ALA A 161 -7.80 2.24 12.78
CA ALA A 161 -8.43 3.56 12.92
C ALA A 161 -9.41 3.83 11.78
N ALA A 162 -9.08 3.46 10.54
CA ALA A 162 -9.99 3.57 9.40
C ALA A 162 -11.26 2.73 9.59
N LEU A 163 -11.14 1.53 10.15
CA LEU A 163 -12.29 0.66 10.45
C LEU A 163 -13.16 1.19 11.62
N ARG A 164 -12.59 1.98 12.51
CA ARG A 164 -13.37 2.69 13.53
C ARG A 164 -14.17 3.87 12.94
N GLU A 165 -13.65 4.55 11.93
CA GLU A 165 -14.36 5.62 11.21
C GLU A 165 -15.43 5.08 10.25
N ALA A 166 -15.10 4.00 9.52
CA ALA A 166 -15.99 3.33 8.56
C ALA A 166 -15.81 1.81 8.66
N SER A 167 -16.67 1.16 9.45
CA SER A 167 -16.59 -0.28 9.74
C SER A 167 -16.83 -1.17 8.51
N ASP A 168 -17.41 -0.62 7.45
CA ASP A 168 -17.72 -1.25 6.16
C ASP A 168 -16.66 -0.99 5.07
N SER A 169 -15.48 -0.52 5.44
CA SER A 169 -14.40 -0.26 4.50
C SER A 169 -13.67 -1.56 4.11
N ALA A 170 -14.03 -2.15 2.97
CA ALA A 170 -13.32 -3.29 2.40
C ALA A 170 -11.82 -3.01 2.18
N THR A 171 -11.49 -1.78 1.75
CA THR A 171 -10.09 -1.37 1.53
C THR A 171 -9.28 -1.34 2.83
N ALA A 172 -9.88 -0.89 3.95
CA ALA A 172 -9.21 -0.93 5.24
C ALA A 172 -8.98 -2.37 5.72
N CYS A 173 -9.94 -3.28 5.52
CA CYS A 173 -9.78 -4.70 5.80
C CYS A 173 -8.64 -5.32 4.98
N VAL A 174 -8.49 -4.94 3.70
CA VAL A 174 -7.36 -5.36 2.84
C VAL A 174 -6.03 -4.85 3.41
N GLY A 175 -5.99 -3.61 3.89
CA GLY A 175 -4.81 -3.05 4.55
C GLY A 175 -4.41 -3.83 5.80
N VAL A 176 -5.37 -4.16 6.67
CA VAL A 176 -5.18 -5.01 7.87
C VAL A 176 -4.58 -6.36 7.47
N ALA A 177 -5.20 -7.04 6.49
CA ALA A 177 -4.73 -8.34 6.02
C ALA A 177 -3.28 -8.29 5.51
N ARG A 178 -2.95 -7.25 4.73
CA ARG A 178 -1.60 -7.06 4.20
C ARG A 178 -0.58 -6.81 5.30
N ALA A 179 -0.93 -6.00 6.32
CA ALA A 179 -0.07 -5.78 7.46
C ALA A 179 0.22 -7.10 8.22
N TRP A 180 -0.81 -7.90 8.49
CA TRP A 180 -0.66 -9.20 9.14
C TRP A 180 0.17 -10.19 8.32
N LEU A 181 -0.03 -10.26 6.99
CA LEU A 181 0.81 -11.09 6.11
C LEU A 181 2.29 -10.65 6.14
N ASN A 182 2.56 -9.34 6.22
CA ASN A 182 3.93 -8.86 6.36
C ASN A 182 4.54 -9.21 7.72
N LEU A 183 3.75 -9.14 8.81
CA LEU A 183 4.20 -9.59 10.14
C LEU A 183 4.52 -11.09 10.16
N ALA A 184 3.71 -11.90 9.46
CA ALA A 184 3.93 -13.35 9.33
C ALA A 184 5.17 -13.69 8.50
N THR A 185 5.30 -13.11 7.30
CA THR A 185 6.41 -13.38 6.38
C THR A 185 7.75 -12.87 6.90
N GLY A 186 7.73 -11.75 7.64
CA GLY A 186 8.90 -11.19 8.32
C GLY A 186 9.25 -11.87 9.63
N TRP A 187 8.47 -12.84 10.12
CA TRP A 187 8.67 -13.47 11.43
C TRP A 187 8.67 -12.47 12.60
N TYR A 188 7.94 -11.35 12.44
CA TYR A 188 7.72 -10.40 13.53
C TYR A 188 6.66 -10.90 14.51
N ARG A 189 5.75 -11.75 14.02
CA ARG A 189 4.73 -12.47 14.79
C ARG A 189 4.74 -13.93 14.37
N ASP A 190 4.18 -14.79 15.22
CA ASP A 190 3.98 -16.19 14.88
C ASP A 190 3.19 -16.30 13.57
N PRO A 191 3.74 -16.98 12.54
CA PRO A 191 3.11 -17.06 11.22
C PRO A 191 1.73 -17.70 11.25
N ALA A 192 1.46 -18.66 12.13
CA ALA A 192 0.15 -19.28 12.25
C ALA A 192 -0.87 -18.27 12.74
N VAL A 193 -0.59 -17.59 13.86
CA VAL A 193 -1.48 -16.55 14.44
C VAL A 193 -1.67 -15.39 13.47
N ALA A 194 -0.59 -14.88 12.88
CA ALA A 194 -0.67 -13.75 11.98
C ALA A 194 -1.43 -14.06 10.69
N SER A 195 -1.29 -15.29 10.16
CA SER A 195 -2.04 -15.71 8.97
C SER A 195 -3.53 -15.92 9.25
N GLU A 196 -3.93 -16.30 10.47
CA GLU A 196 -5.32 -16.36 10.89
C GLU A 196 -5.95 -14.96 10.88
N HIS A 197 -5.31 -13.96 11.51
CA HIS A 197 -5.78 -12.58 11.47
C HIS A 197 -5.88 -12.04 10.03
N ALA A 198 -4.93 -12.38 9.17
CA ALA A 198 -4.99 -12.00 7.77
C ALA A 198 -6.19 -12.67 7.06
N ALA A 199 -6.47 -13.95 7.35
CA ALA A 199 -7.60 -14.67 6.78
C ALA A 199 -8.93 -14.04 7.17
N GLU A 200 -9.13 -13.72 8.46
CA GLU A 200 -10.33 -13.05 8.98
C GLU A 200 -10.55 -11.69 8.29
N ALA A 201 -9.50 -10.88 8.18
CA ALA A 201 -9.57 -9.58 7.53
C ALA A 201 -9.91 -9.71 6.03
N LEU A 202 -9.35 -10.70 5.32
CA LEU A 202 -9.69 -10.96 3.91
C LEU A 202 -11.11 -11.48 3.73
N GLN A 203 -11.58 -12.35 4.62
CA GLN A 203 -12.95 -12.82 4.60
C GLN A 203 -13.93 -11.65 4.77
N ARG A 204 -13.66 -10.77 5.73
CA ARG A 204 -14.45 -9.56 5.94
C ARG A 204 -14.38 -8.61 4.72
N ALA A 205 -13.21 -8.40 4.13
CA ALA A 205 -13.05 -7.57 2.93
C ALA A 205 -13.92 -8.09 1.78
N LEU A 206 -13.88 -9.40 1.52
CA LEU A 206 -14.63 -10.03 0.43
C LEU A 206 -16.13 -10.16 0.72
N ALA A 207 -16.56 -10.19 1.98
CA ALA A 207 -17.95 -10.09 2.36
C ALA A 207 -18.52 -8.68 2.09
N LEU A 208 -17.72 -7.63 2.30
CA LEU A 208 -18.07 -6.24 2.03
C LEU A 208 -18.01 -5.90 0.53
N ASP A 209 -16.98 -6.37 -0.16
CA ASP A 209 -16.78 -6.18 -1.60
C ASP A 209 -16.22 -7.46 -2.25
N PRO A 210 -17.08 -8.33 -2.80
CA PRO A 210 -16.66 -9.55 -3.51
C PRO A 210 -15.83 -9.31 -4.76
N THR A 211 -15.76 -8.06 -5.23
CA THR A 211 -15.00 -7.66 -6.43
C THR A 211 -13.69 -6.97 -6.10
N GLN A 212 -13.27 -6.93 -4.82
CA GLN A 212 -12.05 -6.29 -4.38
C GLN A 212 -10.79 -7.04 -4.88
N PRO A 213 -10.04 -6.50 -5.87
CA PRO A 213 -8.99 -7.27 -6.54
C PRO A 213 -7.81 -7.60 -5.63
N LEU A 214 -7.43 -6.63 -4.76
CA LEU A 214 -6.31 -6.82 -3.84
C LEU A 214 -6.63 -7.85 -2.76
N ALA A 215 -7.90 -7.96 -2.33
CA ALA A 215 -8.32 -8.99 -1.41
C ALA A 215 -8.12 -10.39 -2.02
N HIS A 216 -8.53 -10.59 -3.28
CA HIS A 216 -8.31 -11.84 -3.99
C HIS A 216 -6.81 -12.16 -4.17
N ALA A 217 -5.98 -11.16 -4.49
CA ALA A 217 -4.55 -11.37 -4.65
C ALA A 217 -3.85 -11.73 -3.32
N LEU A 218 -4.21 -11.05 -2.23
CA LEU A 218 -3.69 -11.38 -0.88
C LEU A 218 -4.22 -12.72 -0.37
N LEU A 219 -5.48 -13.07 -0.67
CA LEU A 219 -6.03 -14.40 -0.38
C LEU A 219 -5.24 -15.49 -1.13
N GLY A 220 -4.91 -15.26 -2.39
CA GLY A 220 -4.02 -16.15 -3.15
C GLY A 220 -2.64 -16.29 -2.51
N ALA A 221 -2.06 -15.20 -2.01
CA ALA A 221 -0.78 -15.23 -1.30
C ALA A 221 -0.87 -16.00 0.03
N LEU A 222 -1.92 -15.78 0.81
CA LEU A 222 -2.21 -16.52 2.05
C LEU A 222 -2.33 -18.02 1.79
N GLN A 223 -3.17 -18.41 0.82
CA GLN A 223 -3.41 -19.81 0.42
C GLN A 223 -2.12 -20.48 -0.07
N ASN A 224 -1.30 -19.73 -0.81
CA ASN A 224 -0.04 -20.20 -1.36
C ASN A 224 1.02 -20.45 -0.27
N GLN A 225 1.22 -19.50 0.64
CA GLN A 225 2.35 -19.50 1.56
C GLN A 225 2.06 -20.19 2.89
N PHE A 226 0.86 -20.01 3.44
CA PHE A 226 0.50 -20.45 4.78
C PHE A 226 -0.46 -21.64 4.78
N GLN A 227 -1.50 -21.61 3.95
CA GLN A 227 -2.48 -22.70 3.86
C GLN A 227 -2.01 -23.85 2.95
N ARG A 228 -1.04 -23.60 2.07
CA ARG A 228 -0.49 -24.58 1.11
C ARG A 228 -1.56 -25.18 0.19
N ASP A 229 -2.67 -24.46 0.00
CA ASP A 229 -3.73 -24.81 -0.97
C ASP A 229 -3.48 -24.11 -2.31
N TRP A 230 -2.67 -24.74 -3.14
CA TRP A 230 -2.25 -24.17 -4.43
C TRP A 230 -3.37 -24.09 -5.46
N PRO A 231 -4.28 -25.06 -5.56
CA PRO A 231 -5.47 -24.91 -6.40
C PRO A 231 -6.32 -23.72 -6.00
N ALA A 232 -6.56 -23.48 -4.71
CA ALA A 232 -7.28 -22.32 -4.23
C ALA A 232 -6.52 -21.02 -4.53
N ALA A 233 -5.21 -20.97 -4.25
CA ALA A 233 -4.36 -19.83 -4.57
C ALA A 233 -4.44 -19.46 -6.05
N GLN A 234 -4.37 -20.45 -6.95
CA GLN A 234 -4.49 -20.23 -8.38
C GLN A 234 -5.85 -19.62 -8.77
N ARG A 235 -6.94 -20.10 -8.18
CA ARG A 235 -8.28 -19.52 -8.41
C ARG A 235 -8.36 -18.07 -7.96
N SER A 236 -7.85 -17.79 -6.76
CA SER A 236 -7.83 -16.44 -6.18
C SER A 236 -7.01 -15.47 -7.02
N PHE A 237 -5.81 -15.86 -7.47
CA PHE A 237 -5.00 -15.02 -8.36
C PHE A 237 -5.64 -14.79 -9.72
N ARG A 238 -6.25 -15.80 -10.33
CA ARG A 238 -6.98 -15.64 -11.60
C ARG A 238 -8.15 -14.67 -11.44
N ARG A 239 -8.87 -14.73 -10.31
CA ARG A 239 -9.94 -13.78 -10.03
C ARG A 239 -9.41 -12.36 -9.88
N ALA A 240 -8.31 -12.17 -9.15
CA ALA A 240 -7.65 -10.87 -9.03
C ALA A 240 -7.23 -10.29 -10.39
N LEU A 241 -6.61 -11.11 -11.25
CA LEU A 241 -6.21 -10.71 -12.62
C LEU A 241 -7.40 -10.32 -13.49
N ALA A 242 -8.52 -11.04 -13.39
CA ALA A 242 -9.73 -10.73 -14.13
C ALA A 242 -10.37 -9.41 -13.68
N LEU A 243 -10.27 -9.08 -12.38
CA LEU A 243 -10.84 -7.86 -11.82
C LEU A 243 -9.94 -6.63 -12.03
N ALA A 244 -8.62 -6.82 -12.04
CA ALA A 244 -7.66 -5.72 -12.12
C ALA A 244 -6.43 -6.07 -12.99
N PRO A 245 -6.59 -6.18 -14.32
CA PRO A 245 -5.51 -6.57 -15.24
C PRO A 245 -4.41 -5.51 -15.39
N GLU A 246 -4.64 -4.29 -14.90
CA GLU A 246 -3.70 -3.17 -14.98
C GLU A 246 -3.02 -2.85 -13.63
N VAL A 247 -3.09 -3.76 -12.64
CA VAL A 247 -2.48 -3.56 -11.32
C VAL A 247 -1.20 -4.38 -11.18
N ALA A 248 -0.06 -3.70 -11.09
CA ALA A 248 1.28 -4.31 -10.99
C ALA A 248 1.40 -5.33 -9.84
N PHE A 249 0.84 -5.02 -8.66
CA PHE A 249 0.82 -5.91 -7.51
C PHE A 249 0.23 -7.29 -7.84
N VAL A 250 -0.89 -7.31 -8.57
CA VAL A 250 -1.61 -8.56 -8.90
C VAL A 250 -0.75 -9.45 -9.81
N HIS A 251 -0.13 -8.86 -10.84
CA HIS A 251 0.77 -9.58 -11.72
C HIS A 251 2.05 -10.04 -11.01
N SER A 252 2.59 -9.23 -10.10
CA SER A 252 3.77 -9.59 -9.29
C SER A 252 3.49 -10.78 -8.37
N ALA A 253 2.35 -10.75 -7.67
CA ALA A 253 1.93 -11.84 -6.79
C ALA A 253 1.65 -13.14 -7.56
N TRP A 254 0.99 -13.04 -8.72
CA TRP A 254 0.80 -14.15 -9.65
C TRP A 254 2.11 -14.70 -10.17
N GLY A 255 3.05 -13.84 -10.57
CA GLY A 255 4.37 -14.23 -11.05
C GLY A 255 5.17 -14.96 -9.97
N ASN A 256 5.11 -14.51 -8.73
CA ASN A 256 5.73 -15.23 -7.59
C ASN A 256 5.09 -16.60 -7.36
N HIS A 257 3.77 -16.72 -7.44
CA HIS A 257 3.08 -18.02 -7.35
C HIS A 257 3.57 -18.99 -8.44
N LEU A 258 3.65 -18.55 -9.70
CA LEU A 258 4.15 -19.36 -10.81
C LEU A 258 5.63 -19.74 -10.64
N LEU A 259 6.45 -18.78 -10.15
CA LEU A 259 7.86 -19.04 -9.83
C LEU A 259 8.00 -20.12 -8.76
N MET A 260 7.22 -20.06 -7.70
CA MET A 260 7.19 -21.09 -6.67
C MET A 260 6.76 -22.43 -7.22
N ARG A 261 5.89 -22.50 -8.21
CA ARG A 261 5.48 -23.74 -8.90
C ARG A 261 6.51 -24.26 -9.91
N GLY A 262 7.55 -23.49 -10.21
CA GLY A 262 8.54 -23.84 -11.24
C GLY A 262 8.06 -23.57 -12.67
N GLU A 263 6.96 -22.88 -12.85
CA GLU A 263 6.43 -22.45 -14.14
C GLU A 263 7.18 -21.20 -14.63
N LEU A 264 8.50 -21.35 -14.89
CA LEU A 264 9.42 -20.21 -15.05
C LEU A 264 9.07 -19.29 -16.22
N ALA A 265 8.64 -19.86 -17.35
CA ALA A 265 8.25 -19.05 -18.54
C ALA A 265 7.00 -18.20 -18.24
N ASN A 266 6.00 -18.79 -17.61
CA ASN A 266 4.77 -18.09 -17.21
C ASN A 266 5.07 -17.05 -16.12
N ALA A 267 5.96 -17.35 -15.18
CA ALA A 267 6.41 -16.42 -14.15
C ALA A 267 7.11 -15.21 -14.78
N GLU A 268 7.98 -15.44 -15.77
CA GLU A 268 8.68 -14.36 -16.49
C GLU A 268 7.70 -13.42 -17.20
N ALA A 269 6.72 -13.97 -17.90
CA ALA A 269 5.69 -13.18 -18.59
C ALA A 269 4.87 -12.32 -17.58
N ALA A 270 4.44 -12.90 -16.47
CA ALA A 270 3.69 -12.21 -15.45
C ALA A 270 4.51 -11.10 -14.78
N LEU A 271 5.77 -11.37 -14.42
CA LEU A 271 6.67 -10.38 -13.81
C LEU A 271 7.07 -9.27 -14.80
N ALA A 272 7.24 -9.60 -16.09
CA ALA A 272 7.47 -8.61 -17.13
C ALA A 272 6.26 -7.65 -17.26
N ARG A 273 5.04 -8.18 -17.22
CA ARG A 273 3.82 -7.35 -17.23
C ARG A 273 3.75 -6.48 -15.96
N ALA A 274 4.04 -7.02 -14.78
CA ALA A 274 4.09 -6.24 -13.54
C ALA A 274 5.08 -5.07 -13.64
N ARG A 275 6.28 -5.31 -14.22
CA ARG A 275 7.29 -4.27 -14.42
C ARG A 275 6.88 -3.20 -15.44
N GLN A 276 6.15 -3.57 -16.48
CA GLN A 276 5.59 -2.59 -17.44
C GLN A 276 4.56 -1.67 -16.77
N LEU A 277 3.74 -2.22 -15.86
CA LEU A 277 2.72 -1.47 -15.14
C LEU A 277 3.30 -0.56 -14.06
N ASP A 278 4.32 -1.03 -13.35
CA ASP A 278 5.07 -0.25 -12.35
C ASP A 278 6.53 -0.72 -12.29
N GLN A 279 7.41 0.08 -12.90
CA GLN A 279 8.85 -0.20 -12.95
C GLN A 279 9.56 -0.02 -11.59
N HIS A 280 8.92 0.69 -10.65
CA HIS A 280 9.49 0.99 -9.33
C HIS A 280 8.96 0.05 -8.23
N TYR A 281 8.04 -0.86 -8.57
CA TYR A 281 7.50 -1.78 -7.57
C TYR A 281 8.56 -2.80 -7.13
N ILE A 282 9.07 -2.61 -5.90
CA ILE A 282 10.20 -3.34 -5.31
C ILE A 282 9.99 -4.86 -5.36
N ASN A 283 8.80 -5.36 -5.00
CA ASN A 283 8.54 -6.80 -4.96
C ASN A 283 8.62 -7.46 -6.34
N THR A 284 8.21 -6.77 -7.41
CA THR A 284 8.39 -7.27 -8.78
C THR A 284 9.86 -7.50 -9.10
N ARG A 285 10.72 -6.52 -8.78
CA ARG A 285 12.15 -6.64 -9.00
C ARG A 285 12.78 -7.75 -8.14
N MET A 286 12.38 -7.87 -6.87
CA MET A 286 12.80 -8.96 -6.00
C MET A 286 12.43 -10.34 -6.59
N HIS A 287 11.21 -10.48 -7.13
CA HIS A 287 10.78 -11.71 -7.77
C HIS A 287 11.53 -11.97 -9.08
N MET A 288 11.90 -10.93 -9.84
CA MET A 288 12.75 -11.06 -11.02
C MET A 288 14.15 -11.54 -10.68
N VAL A 289 14.78 -10.99 -9.62
CA VAL A 289 16.06 -11.52 -9.10
C VAL A 289 15.94 -13.00 -8.78
N LYS A 290 14.92 -13.40 -8.01
CA LYS A 290 14.67 -14.82 -7.69
C LYS A 290 14.48 -15.67 -8.95
N LEU A 291 13.76 -15.18 -9.94
CA LEU A 291 13.55 -15.87 -11.21
C LEU A 291 14.87 -16.07 -11.96
N ARG A 292 15.71 -15.03 -12.08
CA ARG A 292 17.01 -15.12 -12.75
C ARG A 292 17.94 -16.11 -12.04
N ILE A 293 17.97 -16.07 -10.71
CA ILE A 293 18.70 -17.06 -9.92
C ILE A 293 18.18 -18.47 -10.21
N THR A 294 16.87 -18.69 -10.21
CA THR A 294 16.26 -19.99 -10.48
C THR A 294 16.55 -20.50 -11.90
N GLN A 295 16.68 -19.60 -12.86
CA GLN A 295 17.09 -19.90 -14.25
C GLN A 295 18.61 -20.15 -14.40
N GLY A 296 19.42 -19.97 -13.35
CA GLY A 296 20.88 -20.03 -13.41
C GLY A 296 21.52 -18.81 -14.08
N ARG A 297 20.76 -17.76 -14.35
CA ARG A 297 21.19 -16.52 -15.01
C ARG A 297 21.75 -15.53 -13.98
N LEU A 298 22.91 -15.89 -13.37
CA LEU A 298 23.44 -15.15 -12.21
C LEU A 298 23.88 -13.72 -12.54
N ASP A 299 24.36 -13.46 -13.76
CA ASP A 299 24.77 -12.11 -14.16
C ASP A 299 23.56 -11.21 -14.37
N ASP A 300 22.49 -11.72 -14.95
CA ASP A 300 21.22 -10.98 -15.06
C ASP A 300 20.63 -10.72 -13.67
N ALA A 301 20.70 -11.69 -12.75
CA ALA A 301 20.27 -11.49 -11.38
C ALA A 301 21.06 -10.38 -10.68
N THR A 302 22.38 -10.31 -10.95
CA THR A 302 23.24 -9.24 -10.41
C THR A 302 22.85 -7.87 -10.95
N ALA A 303 22.60 -7.76 -12.25
CA ALA A 303 22.16 -6.50 -12.86
C ALA A 303 20.80 -6.01 -12.31
N GLU A 304 19.84 -6.92 -12.18
CA GLU A 304 18.53 -6.59 -11.59
C GLU A 304 18.67 -6.20 -10.10
N LEU A 305 19.58 -6.87 -9.37
CA LEU A 305 19.81 -6.58 -7.95
C LEU A 305 20.52 -5.23 -7.76
N ALA A 306 21.48 -4.86 -8.62
CA ALA A 306 22.11 -3.55 -8.60
C ALA A 306 21.07 -2.44 -8.81
N ALA A 307 20.22 -2.57 -9.83
CA ALA A 307 19.14 -1.63 -10.08
C ALA A 307 18.11 -1.56 -8.93
N LEU A 308 17.92 -2.66 -8.21
CA LEU A 308 17.07 -2.69 -7.02
C LEU A 308 17.75 -2.02 -5.82
N ALA A 309 19.05 -2.17 -5.65
CA ALA A 309 19.83 -1.51 -4.60
C ALA A 309 19.83 0.02 -4.75
N ASP A 310 19.90 0.52 -5.99
CA ASP A 310 19.76 1.95 -6.28
C ASP A 310 18.37 2.49 -5.92
N LEU A 311 17.33 1.69 -6.17
CA LEU A 311 15.95 2.06 -5.88
C LEU A 311 15.62 1.99 -4.38
N ALA A 312 16.18 1.03 -3.66
CA ALA A 312 15.86 0.73 -2.27
C ALA A 312 17.12 0.36 -1.46
N PRO A 313 18.05 1.31 -1.24
CA PRO A 313 19.36 1.03 -0.64
C PRO A 313 19.31 0.58 0.83
N GLN A 314 18.20 0.80 1.50
CA GLN A 314 17.98 0.38 2.90
C GLN A 314 17.06 -0.84 3.02
N ASN A 315 16.84 -1.59 1.94
CA ASN A 315 15.99 -2.76 1.97
C ASN A 315 16.80 -4.01 2.34
N MET A 316 16.51 -4.58 3.51
CA MET A 316 17.13 -5.83 4.00
C MET A 316 17.05 -6.97 2.98
N GLY A 317 15.97 -7.06 2.20
CA GLY A 317 15.80 -8.08 1.19
C GLY A 317 16.83 -7.99 0.06
N VAL A 318 17.33 -6.80 -0.24
CA VAL A 318 18.44 -6.58 -1.20
C VAL A 318 19.70 -7.26 -0.68
N GLU A 319 20.04 -7.04 0.58
CA GLU A 319 21.22 -7.65 1.21
C GLU A 319 21.09 -9.19 1.29
N GLY A 320 19.88 -9.68 1.62
CA GLY A 320 19.61 -11.12 1.62
C GLY A 320 19.79 -11.77 0.24
N MET A 321 19.34 -11.11 -0.85
CA MET A 321 19.55 -11.61 -2.22
C MET A 321 21.01 -11.48 -2.66
N SER A 322 21.71 -10.44 -2.24
CA SER A 322 23.15 -10.27 -2.49
C SER A 322 23.96 -11.38 -1.81
N ALA A 323 23.62 -11.72 -0.57
CA ALA A 323 24.25 -12.85 0.14
C ALA A 323 23.98 -14.18 -0.57
N LEU A 324 22.77 -14.40 -1.10
CA LEU A 324 22.44 -15.61 -1.86
C LEU A 324 23.25 -15.69 -3.16
N LEU A 325 23.39 -14.59 -3.91
CA LEU A 325 24.23 -14.56 -5.11
C LEU A 325 25.71 -14.79 -4.78
N ALA A 326 26.22 -14.16 -3.71
CA ALA A 326 27.58 -14.41 -3.22
C ALA A 326 27.80 -15.88 -2.85
N LEU A 327 26.81 -16.54 -2.18
CA LEU A 327 26.86 -17.95 -1.86
C LEU A 327 26.96 -18.81 -3.12
N LEU A 328 26.16 -18.53 -4.15
CA LEU A 328 26.19 -19.24 -5.42
C LEU A 328 27.51 -19.06 -6.18
N ARG A 329 28.18 -17.91 -5.99
CA ARG A 329 29.51 -17.61 -6.53
C ARG A 329 30.67 -18.11 -5.63
N GLN A 330 30.33 -18.76 -4.50
CA GLN A 330 31.28 -19.25 -3.50
C GLN A 330 32.13 -18.17 -2.82
N ASP A 331 31.68 -16.92 -2.88
CA ASP A 331 32.32 -15.79 -2.19
C ASP A 331 31.80 -15.71 -0.74
N ARG A 332 32.44 -16.48 0.15
CA ARG A 332 32.06 -16.54 1.57
C ARG A 332 32.24 -15.22 2.30
N ALA A 333 33.24 -14.42 1.90
CA ALA A 333 33.49 -13.12 2.50
C ALA A 333 32.36 -12.14 2.18
N ALA A 334 31.90 -12.11 0.92
CA ALA A 334 30.78 -11.30 0.52
C ALA A 334 29.45 -11.77 1.20
N VAL A 335 29.24 -13.08 1.40
CA VAL A 335 28.08 -13.59 2.18
C VAL A 335 28.07 -12.97 3.58
N LEU A 336 29.20 -12.98 4.29
CA LEU A 336 29.29 -12.40 5.63
C LEU A 336 29.10 -10.88 5.61
N MET A 337 29.67 -10.19 4.65
CA MET A 337 29.51 -8.75 4.50
C MET A 337 28.05 -8.36 4.32
N HIS A 338 27.32 -9.01 3.43
CA HIS A 338 25.92 -8.72 3.17
C HIS A 338 25.00 -9.03 4.36
N TYR A 339 25.21 -10.13 5.06
CA TYR A 339 24.41 -10.42 6.25
C TYR A 339 24.72 -9.49 7.43
N ARG A 340 25.96 -9.01 7.60
CA ARG A 340 26.28 -7.94 8.55
C ARG A 340 25.54 -6.66 8.20
N ARG A 341 25.55 -6.30 6.92
CA ARG A 341 24.80 -5.13 6.46
C ARG A 341 23.30 -5.26 6.69
N ALA A 342 22.72 -6.43 6.45
CA ALA A 342 21.31 -6.69 6.77
C ALA A 342 21.03 -6.53 8.28
N ALA A 343 21.93 -6.99 9.15
CA ALA A 343 21.79 -6.85 10.60
C ALA A 343 21.95 -5.40 11.08
N GLU A 344 22.77 -4.58 10.39
CA GLU A 344 22.86 -3.12 10.64
C GLU A 344 21.57 -2.39 10.23
N LEU A 345 20.98 -2.76 9.08
CA LEU A 345 19.71 -2.17 8.61
C LEU A 345 18.53 -2.56 9.51
N MET A 346 18.57 -3.75 10.10
CA MET A 346 17.49 -4.31 10.91
C MET A 346 18.03 -4.86 12.25
N PRO A 347 18.52 -3.97 13.15
CA PRO A 347 19.23 -4.38 14.37
C PRO A 347 18.35 -5.17 15.36
N ASP A 348 17.04 -5.02 15.28
CA ASP A 348 16.06 -5.69 16.15
C ASP A 348 15.42 -6.92 15.51
N HIS A 349 15.93 -7.35 14.32
CA HIS A 349 15.42 -8.53 13.64
C HIS A 349 16.30 -9.77 13.93
N PRO A 350 15.81 -10.77 14.68
CA PRO A 350 16.65 -11.90 15.12
C PRO A 350 17.23 -12.72 13.98
N ALA A 351 16.48 -12.93 12.88
CA ALA A 351 16.95 -13.71 11.75
C ALA A 351 18.15 -13.08 11.04
N CYS A 352 18.26 -11.74 11.00
CA CYS A 352 19.44 -11.07 10.41
C CYS A 352 20.71 -11.44 11.17
N HIS A 353 20.68 -11.43 12.50
CA HIS A 353 21.81 -11.83 13.33
C HIS A 353 22.09 -13.35 13.25
N ALA A 354 21.04 -14.17 13.15
CA ALA A 354 21.22 -15.62 12.95
C ALA A 354 21.92 -15.91 11.62
N HIS A 355 21.58 -15.20 10.55
CA HIS A 355 22.29 -15.32 9.26
C HIS A 355 23.77 -14.91 9.37
N VAL A 356 24.11 -13.91 10.20
CA VAL A 356 25.52 -13.54 10.49
C VAL A 356 26.23 -14.72 11.15
N ALA A 357 25.61 -15.40 12.12
CA ALA A 357 26.19 -16.59 12.73
C ALA A 357 26.48 -17.69 11.69
N GLY A 358 25.49 -17.97 10.82
CA GLY A 358 25.70 -18.94 9.74
C GLY A 358 26.78 -18.52 8.73
N ALA A 359 26.95 -17.22 8.46
CA ALA A 359 27.99 -16.73 7.56
C ALA A 359 29.38 -16.80 8.19
N LEU A 360 29.50 -16.53 9.49
CA LEU A 360 30.75 -16.76 10.24
C LEU A 360 31.18 -18.22 10.17
N ALA A 361 30.25 -19.18 10.33
CA ALA A 361 30.53 -20.56 10.16
C ALA A 361 31.06 -20.93 8.75
N LEU A 362 30.49 -20.31 7.70
CA LEU A 362 30.96 -20.48 6.32
C LEU A 362 32.39 -19.96 6.11
N THR A 363 32.80 -18.92 6.83
CA THR A 363 34.19 -18.40 6.76
C THR A 363 35.18 -19.18 7.64
N GLY A 364 34.69 -20.18 8.41
CA GLY A 364 35.50 -21.06 9.24
C GLY A 364 35.58 -20.60 10.71
N ASP A 365 35.01 -19.46 11.09
CA ASP A 365 35.01 -18.98 12.46
C ASP A 365 33.81 -19.56 13.25
N LEU A 366 33.92 -20.83 13.60
CA LEU A 366 32.87 -21.55 14.36
C LEU A 366 32.71 -21.00 15.79
N ALA A 367 33.76 -20.45 16.39
CA ALA A 367 33.68 -19.87 17.74
C ALA A 367 32.81 -18.65 17.73
N ALA A 368 33.08 -17.67 16.86
CA ALA A 368 32.28 -16.48 16.69
C ALA A 368 30.84 -16.79 16.21
N ALA A 369 30.68 -17.84 15.38
CA ALA A 369 29.35 -18.28 14.95
C ALA A 369 28.48 -18.73 16.12
N ARG A 370 29.03 -19.60 17.03
CA ARG A 370 28.31 -20.06 18.22
C ARG A 370 28.03 -18.94 19.21
N GLU A 371 29.01 -18.04 19.43
CA GLU A 371 28.82 -16.89 20.28
C GLU A 371 27.70 -15.95 19.76
N THR A 372 27.71 -15.66 18.45
CA THR A 372 26.68 -14.86 17.79
C THR A 372 25.30 -15.51 17.93
N LEU A 373 25.17 -16.81 17.70
CA LEU A 373 23.90 -17.52 17.86
C LEU A 373 23.42 -17.52 19.33
N ALA A 374 24.32 -17.70 20.29
CA ALA A 374 24.00 -17.59 21.70
C ALA A 374 23.56 -16.16 22.09
N MET A 375 24.17 -15.14 21.51
CA MET A 375 23.73 -13.75 21.65
C MET A 375 22.32 -13.57 21.10
N VAL A 376 22.01 -14.14 19.92
CA VAL A 376 20.66 -14.07 19.34
C VAL A 376 19.63 -14.65 20.31
N HIS A 377 19.88 -15.83 20.84
CA HIS A 377 18.96 -16.46 21.81
C HIS A 377 18.76 -15.63 23.10
N ARG A 378 19.82 -15.01 23.59
CA ARG A 378 19.73 -14.15 24.81
C ARG A 378 19.03 -12.81 24.50
N ARG A 379 19.47 -12.10 23.46
CA ARG A 379 18.96 -10.76 23.14
C ARG A 379 17.50 -10.77 22.71
N PHE A 380 17.11 -11.81 21.99
CA PHE A 380 15.77 -11.95 21.43
C PHE A 380 14.95 -13.05 22.13
N ALA A 381 15.23 -13.28 23.41
CA ALA A 381 14.44 -14.21 24.22
C ALA A 381 12.95 -13.83 24.18
N GLY A 382 12.09 -14.81 23.88
CA GLY A 382 10.65 -14.60 23.69
C GLY A 382 10.23 -14.10 22.28
N ARG A 383 11.18 -13.80 21.42
CA ARG A 383 10.89 -13.53 19.98
C ARG A 383 10.84 -14.83 19.20
N VAL A 384 9.95 -14.87 18.22
CA VAL A 384 9.85 -16.04 17.33
C VAL A 384 10.99 -15.98 16.31
N LEU A 385 11.73 -17.07 16.19
CA LEU A 385 12.81 -17.21 15.22
C LEU A 385 12.47 -18.34 14.24
N SER A 386 12.60 -18.06 12.95
CA SER A 386 12.30 -19.01 11.87
C SER A 386 13.11 -20.31 12.05
N PRO A 387 12.46 -21.47 12.23
CA PRO A 387 13.17 -22.73 12.26
C PRO A 387 13.90 -23.04 10.96
N TYR A 388 13.41 -22.54 9.83
CA TYR A 388 14.09 -22.65 8.55
C TYR A 388 15.45 -21.94 8.54
N VAL A 389 15.51 -20.72 9.10
CA VAL A 389 16.78 -19.99 9.25
C VAL A 389 17.73 -20.74 10.17
N LEU A 390 17.23 -21.29 11.28
CA LEU A 390 18.04 -22.10 12.20
C LEU A 390 18.60 -23.36 11.52
N ALA A 391 17.82 -23.99 10.63
CA ALA A 391 18.29 -25.14 9.87
C ALA A 391 19.49 -24.79 8.98
N ILE A 392 19.44 -23.65 8.27
CA ILE A 392 20.55 -23.16 7.45
C ILE A 392 21.79 -22.89 8.33
N VAL A 393 21.59 -22.27 9.48
CA VAL A 393 22.69 -21.96 10.42
C VAL A 393 23.34 -23.24 10.95
N ALA A 394 22.54 -24.21 11.42
CA ALA A 394 23.01 -25.48 11.90
C ALA A 394 23.81 -26.23 10.83
N LEU A 395 23.30 -26.28 9.59
CA LEU A 395 24.00 -26.95 8.50
C LEU A 395 25.36 -26.30 8.20
N ARG A 396 25.44 -24.96 8.23
CA ARG A 396 26.71 -24.24 8.05
C ARG A 396 27.69 -24.44 9.20
N MET A 397 27.18 -24.72 10.41
CA MET A 397 28.02 -25.13 11.57
C MET A 397 28.48 -26.57 11.51
N GLY A 398 28.04 -27.36 10.52
CA GLY A 398 28.38 -28.77 10.40
C GLY A 398 27.50 -29.71 11.26
N GLU A 399 26.29 -29.27 11.58
CA GLU A 399 25.31 -29.93 12.45
C GLU A 399 24.08 -30.40 11.64
N PRO A 400 24.22 -31.40 10.71
CA PRO A 400 23.13 -31.78 9.80
C PRO A 400 21.92 -32.38 10.52
N GLU A 401 22.11 -33.07 11.65
CA GLU A 401 21.00 -33.62 12.45
C GLU A 401 20.12 -32.47 13.02
N GLN A 402 20.76 -31.43 13.55
CA GLN A 402 20.04 -30.25 14.04
C GLN A 402 19.33 -29.54 12.91
N ALA A 403 19.95 -29.45 11.73
CA ALA A 403 19.34 -28.85 10.56
C ALA A 403 18.07 -29.59 10.12
N LEU A 404 18.10 -30.94 10.09
CA LEU A 404 16.92 -31.72 9.74
C LEU A 404 15.79 -31.57 10.75
N LEU A 405 16.09 -31.60 12.06
CA LEU A 405 15.10 -31.34 13.11
C LEU A 405 14.46 -29.95 12.96
N ALA A 406 15.28 -28.94 12.68
CA ALA A 406 14.79 -27.59 12.46
C ALA A 406 13.91 -27.47 11.20
N LEU A 407 14.23 -28.18 10.11
CA LEU A 407 13.39 -28.25 8.90
C LEU A 407 12.06 -28.97 9.16
N GLN A 408 12.05 -30.03 9.93
CA GLN A 408 10.82 -30.69 10.35
C GLN A 408 9.94 -29.71 11.14
N ARG A 409 10.56 -29.02 12.11
CA ARG A 409 9.86 -28.00 12.89
C ARG A 409 9.32 -26.86 12.01
N ALA A 410 10.10 -26.44 11.01
CA ALA A 410 9.64 -25.43 10.04
C ALA A 410 8.38 -25.90 9.28
N ALA A 411 8.31 -27.16 8.91
CA ALA A 411 7.15 -27.73 8.26
C ALA A 411 5.92 -27.80 9.19
N GLU A 412 6.12 -28.16 10.45
CA GLU A 412 5.07 -28.25 11.48
C GLU A 412 4.44 -26.91 11.82
N VAL A 413 5.29 -25.87 12.04
CA VAL A 413 4.81 -24.54 12.41
C VAL A 413 4.36 -23.69 11.21
N GLY A 414 4.37 -24.26 10.02
CA GLY A 414 3.94 -23.52 8.83
C GLY A 414 4.89 -22.42 8.39
N ASP A 415 6.21 -22.55 8.67
CA ASP A 415 7.21 -21.57 8.21
C ASP A 415 7.10 -21.38 6.69
N PRO A 416 6.79 -20.18 6.20
CA PRO A 416 6.62 -19.94 4.76
C PRO A 416 7.89 -20.17 3.96
N ASN A 417 9.08 -20.10 4.61
CA ASN A 417 10.35 -20.30 3.94
C ASN A 417 10.62 -21.78 3.61
N ILE A 418 9.97 -22.74 4.30
CA ILE A 418 10.14 -24.17 4.04
C ILE A 418 9.80 -24.55 2.58
N LEU A 419 8.91 -23.77 1.95
CA LEU A 419 8.53 -23.98 0.55
C LEU A 419 9.71 -23.85 -0.43
N GLN A 420 10.80 -23.19 -0.02
CA GLN A 420 12.01 -23.02 -0.83
C GLN A 420 13.01 -24.18 -0.62
N ALA A 421 12.87 -24.96 0.46
CA ALA A 421 13.84 -25.97 0.88
C ALA A 421 14.32 -26.91 -0.25
N PRO A 422 13.45 -27.45 -1.13
CA PRO A 422 13.90 -28.36 -2.19
C PRO A 422 14.81 -27.71 -3.24
N ARG A 423 14.91 -26.37 -3.24
CA ARG A 423 15.68 -25.59 -4.22
C ARG A 423 16.71 -24.67 -3.57
N ASP A 424 16.76 -24.58 -2.25
CA ASP A 424 17.69 -23.68 -1.56
C ASP A 424 19.11 -24.23 -1.64
N PRO A 425 20.05 -23.52 -2.30
CA PRO A 425 21.44 -23.96 -2.38
C PRO A 425 22.12 -24.04 -1.01
N SER A 426 21.60 -23.34 -0.01
CA SER A 426 22.08 -23.44 1.36
C SER A 426 21.85 -24.83 1.98
N LEU A 427 20.89 -25.59 1.44
CA LEU A 427 20.53 -26.94 1.91
C LEU A 427 21.05 -28.06 0.99
N ALA A 428 21.91 -27.73 0.01
CA ALA A 428 22.39 -28.67 -0.99
C ALA A 428 23.02 -29.94 -0.38
N ALA A 429 23.67 -29.81 0.77
CA ALA A 429 24.30 -30.96 1.48
C ALA A 429 23.27 -31.96 2.02
N LEU A 430 21.99 -31.60 2.12
CA LEU A 430 20.92 -32.50 2.58
C LEU A 430 20.12 -33.13 1.44
N HIS A 431 20.34 -32.72 0.19
CA HIS A 431 19.50 -33.16 -0.93
C HIS A 431 19.48 -34.67 -1.16
N ASP A 432 20.53 -35.38 -0.75
CA ASP A 432 20.65 -36.83 -0.84
C ASP A 432 20.23 -37.54 0.47
N ASP A 433 19.90 -36.83 1.55
CA ASP A 433 19.42 -37.40 2.80
C ASP A 433 17.97 -37.90 2.65
N PRO A 434 17.67 -39.18 2.92
CA PRO A 434 16.33 -39.73 2.76
C PRO A 434 15.24 -38.95 3.55
N ARG A 435 15.61 -38.44 4.72
CA ARG A 435 14.69 -37.67 5.58
C ARG A 435 14.35 -36.33 4.96
N PHE A 436 15.34 -35.65 4.36
CA PHE A 436 15.11 -34.41 3.60
C PHE A 436 14.28 -34.69 2.35
N VAL A 437 14.56 -35.76 1.61
CA VAL A 437 13.79 -36.17 0.43
C VAL A 437 12.33 -36.46 0.82
N ALA A 438 12.08 -37.16 1.92
CA ALA A 438 10.75 -37.43 2.44
C ALA A 438 10.03 -36.12 2.81
N LEU A 439 10.71 -35.20 3.52
CA LEU A 439 10.16 -33.89 3.87
C LEU A 439 9.83 -33.09 2.61
N ALA A 440 10.74 -33.01 1.65
CA ALA A 440 10.55 -32.28 0.39
C ALA A 440 9.37 -32.84 -0.42
N ALA A 441 9.10 -34.14 -0.35
CA ALA A 441 7.97 -34.79 -1.03
C ALA A 441 6.60 -34.38 -0.43
N THR A 442 6.54 -33.92 0.82
CA THR A 442 5.32 -33.43 1.46
C THR A 442 5.00 -32.00 1.05
N LEU A 443 5.99 -31.27 0.51
CA LEU A 443 5.80 -29.90 0.06
C LEU A 443 5.13 -29.88 -1.32
N PRO A 444 4.26 -28.93 -1.60
CA PRO A 444 3.46 -28.90 -2.84
C PRO A 444 4.29 -28.64 -4.12
N PHE A 445 5.61 -28.75 -4.03
CA PHE A 445 6.54 -28.62 -5.15
C PHE A 445 6.70 -29.92 -5.91
N ARG A 446 6.08 -30.05 -7.08
CA ARG A 446 6.53 -31.08 -8.03
C ARG A 446 7.74 -30.55 -8.81
N ARG A 447 8.83 -31.31 -8.83
CA ARG A 447 9.93 -31.12 -9.78
C ARG A 447 9.35 -31.26 -11.20
N SER A 448 8.87 -30.18 -11.79
CA SER A 448 8.62 -30.15 -13.22
C SER A 448 9.97 -29.96 -13.91
N GLY A 449 10.48 -31.05 -14.50
CA GLY A 449 11.55 -31.07 -15.49
C GLY A 449 12.78 -30.21 -15.21
N GLY A 450 13.86 -30.79 -14.67
CA GLY A 450 15.23 -30.44 -15.04
C GLY A 450 15.86 -29.15 -14.54
N GLY A 451 15.18 -28.29 -13.84
CA GLY A 451 15.77 -27.07 -13.27
C GLY A 451 16.22 -27.27 -11.82
N ALA A 452 17.25 -28.09 -11.61
CA ALA A 452 18.01 -28.01 -10.36
C ALA A 452 18.74 -26.67 -10.34
N TRP A 453 18.79 -26.01 -9.17
CA TRP A 453 19.82 -25.01 -8.93
C TRP A 453 21.17 -25.58 -9.40
N PRO A 454 22.04 -24.74 -10.04
CA PRO A 454 23.36 -25.24 -10.40
C PRO A 454 23.94 -25.89 -9.15
N ALA A 455 24.20 -27.18 -9.23
CA ALA A 455 24.78 -27.95 -8.13
C ALA A 455 26.01 -27.19 -7.68
N ALA A 456 26.13 -26.96 -6.37
CA ALA A 456 27.39 -26.44 -5.84
C ALA A 456 28.48 -27.40 -6.32
N PRO A 457 29.59 -26.94 -6.93
CA PRO A 457 30.61 -27.81 -7.45
C PRO A 457 31.09 -28.71 -6.34
N ARG A 458 31.07 -30.04 -6.61
CA ARG A 458 31.53 -31.06 -5.67
C ARG A 458 32.97 -30.70 -5.28
N ARG A 459 33.25 -30.67 -3.99
CA ARG A 459 34.62 -30.57 -3.45
C ARG A 459 35.44 -31.65 -4.12
N ARG A 460 36.55 -31.25 -4.81
CA ARG A 460 37.67 -32.16 -5.07
C ARG A 460 38.53 -32.25 -3.82
#